data_4d5e8a8f6f571ca84113cb83f4ecc672
#
_entry.id   4d5e8a8f6f571ca84113cb83f4ecc672
#
_cell.length_a   1.000
_cell.length_b   1.000
_cell.length_c   1.000
_cell.angle_alpha   90.00
_cell.angle_beta   90.00
_cell.angle_gamma   90.00
#
_symmetry.space_group_name_H-M   'P 1'
#
loop_
_entity.id
_entity.type
_entity.pdbx_description
1 polymer ?
#
loop_
_entity_poly.entity_id
_entity_poly.type
_entity_poly.pdbx_seq_one_letter_code
_entity_poly.pdbx_strand_id
1 'polypeptide(L)'
;MPWWLKKVFDVTGIDIPKILQLAPSPAYVVDLGRLRHNLAILDEVQRRSGAKILMALKAFAMWHTFPLIRQALQGVCASSPWEARLGRDEFGGEVHSFSAAFKERDVVELLEISDHLVFNSFNQLERFRPLWEKERGKVSIGLRVNPEHSEGHTELYDPCARNSRLGIRRSEFEGRSLAGVEGLHFHTLCEHLFEPLARTAEVFEKKFGAFLPAMKWLNFGGGHHITREGYDINGLVDLIRYFREKYQVEVYLEPGEAIVIGTGLLVGEVLDVVENQVDSAILDVSATCHMPDILEMPYRPEIKDGYDPGIKAHTYRLGGPSCLAGDVIGDWSFEQPLRVGDRLAFLDMAHYTMVKTTTFNGIQHPHLCTFEPETGELQVVRSFNYDDFRSRLS
;
A
#
# COMPACT_ATOMS: atom_id res chain seq x y z
N MET A 1 7.27 8.30 23.12
CA MET A 1 6.76 7.73 21.86
C MET A 1 7.87 6.88 21.26
N PRO A 2 7.67 5.59 20.94
CA PRO A 2 8.71 4.76 20.36
C PRO A 2 9.22 5.40 19.06
N TRP A 3 10.54 5.31 18.79
CA TRP A 3 11.20 5.96 17.65
C TRP A 3 10.62 5.58 16.27
N TRP A 4 9.98 4.39 16.15
CA TRP A 4 9.29 3.91 14.95
C TRP A 4 7.93 4.56 14.70
N LEU A 5 7.39 5.34 15.64
CA LEU A 5 6.17 6.12 15.49
C LEU A 5 6.42 7.53 14.97
N LYS A 6 7.66 7.99 14.85
CA LYS A 6 8.02 9.20 14.12
C LYS A 6 8.41 8.82 12.68
N LYS A 7 7.44 8.81 11.82
CA LYS A 7 7.68 8.73 10.38
C LYS A 7 8.13 10.13 9.93
N VAL A 8 9.43 10.35 9.78
CA VAL A 8 9.93 11.56 9.11
C VAL A 8 9.91 11.23 7.62
N PHE A 9 8.94 11.79 6.90
CA PHE A 9 8.87 11.64 5.45
C PHE A 9 9.62 12.78 4.78
N ASP A 10 10.46 12.42 3.82
CA ASP A 10 11.09 13.41 2.97
C ASP A 10 10.04 13.96 1.98
N VAL A 11 9.51 15.12 2.29
CA VAL A 11 8.64 15.93 1.42
C VAL A 11 9.42 17.06 0.75
N THR A 12 10.75 17.00 0.79
CA THR A 12 11.61 17.98 0.14
C THR A 12 11.29 18.02 -1.36
N GLY A 13 11.03 19.21 -1.86
CA GLY A 13 10.71 19.43 -3.27
C GLY A 13 9.22 19.47 -3.60
N ILE A 14 8.31 19.14 -2.67
CA ILE A 14 6.87 19.38 -2.87
C ILE A 14 6.54 20.84 -2.56
N ASP A 15 5.91 21.53 -3.50
CA ASP A 15 5.43 22.91 -3.30
C ASP A 15 4.11 22.91 -2.53
N ILE A 16 4.18 22.56 -1.22
CA ILE A 16 3.01 22.47 -0.36
C ILE A 16 2.23 23.79 -0.28
N PRO A 17 2.86 24.97 -0.15
CA PRO A 17 2.13 26.24 -0.16
C PRO A 17 1.27 26.43 -1.40
N LYS A 18 1.79 26.12 -2.58
CA LYS A 18 1.05 26.20 -3.83
C LYS A 18 -0.09 25.20 -3.91
N ILE A 19 0.17 23.96 -3.46
CA ILE A 19 -0.88 22.92 -3.39
C ILE A 19 -2.01 23.38 -2.47
N LEU A 20 -1.70 23.90 -1.26
CA LEU A 20 -2.71 24.41 -0.34
C LEU A 20 -3.54 25.56 -0.93
N GLN A 21 -2.92 26.38 -1.80
CA GLN A 21 -3.63 27.47 -2.49
C GLN A 21 -4.58 26.96 -3.58
N LEU A 22 -4.19 25.91 -4.32
CA LEU A 22 -4.89 25.46 -5.54
C LEU A 22 -5.89 24.32 -5.29
N ALA A 23 -5.59 23.43 -4.34
CA ALA A 23 -6.39 22.23 -4.13
C ALA A 23 -7.78 22.57 -3.57
N PRO A 24 -8.85 21.87 -3.97
CA PRO A 24 -10.10 21.90 -3.22
C PRO A 24 -9.89 21.28 -1.83
N SER A 25 -10.84 21.47 -0.92
CA SER A 25 -10.84 20.79 0.39
C SER A 25 -12.17 20.07 0.61
N PRO A 26 -12.14 18.82 1.15
CA PRO A 26 -10.96 17.97 1.38
C PRO A 26 -10.39 17.37 0.09
N ALA A 27 -9.07 17.16 -0.01
CA ALA A 27 -8.45 16.56 -1.20
C ALA A 27 -7.20 15.72 -0.90
N TYR A 28 -7.08 14.53 -1.54
CA TYR A 28 -5.81 13.86 -1.71
C TYR A 28 -5.10 14.45 -2.93
N VAL A 29 -3.83 14.82 -2.77
CA VAL A 29 -3.02 15.36 -3.84
C VAL A 29 -1.75 14.52 -3.99
N VAL A 30 -1.53 13.95 -5.18
CA VAL A 30 -0.31 13.20 -5.51
C VAL A 30 0.62 14.09 -6.30
N ASP A 31 1.83 14.31 -5.79
CA ASP A 31 2.92 15.00 -6.49
C ASP A 31 3.56 14.07 -7.52
N LEU A 32 3.45 14.41 -8.79
CA LEU A 32 3.94 13.59 -9.90
C LEU A 32 5.47 13.59 -10.00
N GLY A 33 6.14 14.62 -9.54
CA GLY A 33 7.61 14.69 -9.51
C GLY A 33 8.19 13.67 -8.50
N ARG A 34 7.64 13.64 -7.30
CA ARG A 34 8.01 12.64 -6.27
C ARG A 34 7.66 11.23 -6.70
N LEU A 35 6.52 11.04 -7.35
CA LEU A 35 6.16 9.74 -7.91
C LEU A 35 7.18 9.28 -8.96
N ARG A 36 7.58 10.15 -9.90
CA ARG A 36 8.64 9.85 -10.88
C ARG A 36 9.97 9.48 -10.20
N HIS A 37 10.33 10.19 -9.13
CA HIS A 37 11.56 9.88 -8.37
C HIS A 37 11.52 8.45 -7.81
N ASN A 38 10.44 8.06 -7.13
CA ASN A 38 10.28 6.72 -6.59
C ASN A 38 10.30 5.64 -7.70
N LEU A 39 9.63 5.91 -8.82
CA LEU A 39 9.60 4.99 -9.97
C LEU A 39 10.99 4.80 -10.58
N ALA A 40 11.83 5.84 -10.63
CA ALA A 40 13.19 5.73 -11.13
C ALA A 40 14.06 4.79 -10.26
N ILE A 41 13.88 4.81 -8.94
CA ILE A 41 14.57 3.88 -8.01
C ILE A 41 14.11 2.44 -8.27
N LEU A 42 12.81 2.21 -8.43
CA LEU A 42 12.26 0.89 -8.68
C LEU A 42 12.70 0.33 -10.04
N ASP A 43 12.72 1.17 -11.08
CA ASP A 43 13.23 0.80 -12.40
C ASP A 43 14.73 0.46 -12.36
N GLU A 44 15.53 1.21 -11.59
CA GLU A 44 16.95 0.88 -11.38
C GLU A 44 17.12 -0.51 -10.75
N VAL A 45 16.31 -0.85 -9.73
CA VAL A 45 16.32 -2.19 -9.12
C VAL A 45 16.02 -3.25 -10.17
N GLN A 46 14.99 -3.08 -10.99
CA GLN A 46 14.64 -4.04 -12.05
C GLN A 46 15.78 -4.21 -13.07
N ARG A 47 16.31 -3.11 -13.61
CA ARG A 47 17.40 -3.15 -14.60
C ARG A 47 18.66 -3.83 -14.06
N ARG A 48 19.01 -3.59 -12.79
CA ARG A 48 20.21 -4.14 -12.17
C ARG A 48 20.06 -5.60 -11.76
N SER A 49 18.90 -5.98 -11.24
CA SER A 49 18.66 -7.32 -10.67
C SER A 49 18.01 -8.28 -11.68
N GLY A 50 17.29 -7.75 -12.65
CA GLY A 50 16.41 -8.49 -13.54
C GLY A 50 15.11 -8.98 -12.88
N ALA A 51 14.78 -8.51 -11.69
CA ALA A 51 13.46 -8.74 -11.09
C ALA A 51 12.36 -8.04 -11.89
N LYS A 52 11.13 -8.50 -11.71
CA LYS A 52 9.92 -7.79 -12.11
C LYS A 52 9.25 -7.20 -10.89
N ILE A 53 8.86 -5.95 -10.98
CA ILE A 53 8.17 -5.24 -9.89
C ILE A 53 6.72 -4.98 -10.29
N LEU A 54 5.81 -5.34 -9.39
CA LEU A 54 4.36 -5.17 -9.53
C LEU A 54 3.85 -4.20 -8.49
N MET A 55 2.94 -3.32 -8.88
CA MET A 55 2.30 -2.41 -7.93
C MET A 55 1.21 -3.11 -7.13
N ALA A 56 1.26 -3.03 -5.79
CA ALA A 56 0.20 -3.57 -4.95
C ALA A 56 -1.00 -2.61 -4.85
N LEU A 57 -2.09 -2.96 -5.54
CA LEU A 57 -3.30 -2.12 -5.62
C LEU A 57 -3.95 -1.86 -4.26
N LYS A 58 -3.83 -2.79 -3.31
CA LYS A 58 -4.32 -2.62 -1.94
C LYS A 58 -3.76 -1.38 -1.23
N ALA A 59 -2.55 -0.94 -1.62
CA ALA A 59 -1.91 0.23 -1.01
C ALA A 59 -2.16 1.51 -1.82
N PHE A 60 -2.22 1.40 -3.15
CA PHE A 60 -2.43 2.55 -4.02
C PHE A 60 -3.12 2.11 -5.31
N ALA A 61 -4.25 2.74 -5.63
CA ALA A 61 -5.09 2.38 -6.79
C ALA A 61 -5.63 3.60 -7.54
N MET A 62 -4.96 4.74 -7.48
CA MET A 62 -5.31 5.93 -8.27
C MET A 62 -4.96 5.71 -9.73
N TRP A 63 -5.84 5.03 -10.47
CA TRP A 63 -5.61 4.54 -11.83
C TRP A 63 -5.26 5.66 -12.84
N HIS A 64 -5.63 6.90 -12.59
CA HIS A 64 -5.19 8.04 -13.40
C HIS A 64 -3.66 8.16 -13.51
N THR A 65 -2.93 7.68 -12.50
CA THR A 65 -1.45 7.67 -12.50
C THR A 65 -0.84 6.43 -13.14
N PHE A 66 -1.64 5.41 -13.48
CA PHE A 66 -1.15 4.17 -14.07
C PHE A 66 -0.36 4.33 -15.37
N PRO A 67 -0.71 5.26 -16.29
CA PRO A 67 0.11 5.50 -17.48
C PRO A 67 1.55 5.93 -17.16
N LEU A 68 1.75 6.65 -16.04
CA LEU A 68 3.10 7.00 -15.57
C LEU A 68 3.79 5.80 -14.92
N ILE A 69 3.09 5.08 -14.04
CA ILE A 69 3.65 3.97 -13.26
C ILE A 69 4.06 2.80 -14.18
N ARG A 70 3.28 2.48 -15.18
CA ARG A 70 3.57 1.38 -16.12
C ARG A 70 4.78 1.61 -17.03
N GLN A 71 5.32 2.83 -17.07
CA GLN A 71 6.58 3.08 -17.78
C GLN A 71 7.77 2.47 -17.04
N ALA A 72 7.63 2.27 -15.73
CA ALA A 72 8.66 1.70 -14.87
C ALA A 72 8.33 0.27 -14.40
N LEU A 73 7.06 -0.04 -14.11
CA LEU A 73 6.67 -1.30 -13.50
C LEU A 73 6.00 -2.26 -14.50
N GLN A 74 6.14 -3.56 -14.24
CA GLN A 74 5.70 -4.62 -15.17
C GLN A 74 4.21 -4.93 -15.07
N GLY A 75 3.56 -4.63 -13.94
CA GLY A 75 2.16 -4.96 -13.71
C GLY A 75 1.68 -4.59 -12.33
N VAL A 76 0.64 -5.29 -11.90
CA VAL A 76 -0.01 -5.08 -10.61
C VAL A 76 -0.22 -6.40 -9.86
N CYS A 77 -0.27 -6.33 -8.53
CA CYS A 77 -0.81 -7.41 -7.72
C CYS A 77 -2.12 -6.99 -7.07
N ALA A 78 -3.09 -7.90 -7.11
CA ALA A 78 -4.48 -7.70 -6.75
C ALA A 78 -4.90 -8.65 -5.62
N SER A 79 -5.74 -8.17 -4.71
CA SER A 79 -6.26 -8.95 -3.57
C SER A 79 -7.71 -9.38 -3.75
N SER A 80 -8.32 -9.04 -4.88
CA SER A 80 -9.70 -9.37 -5.21
C SER A 80 -9.93 -9.38 -6.74
N PRO A 81 -11.03 -9.98 -7.23
CA PRO A 81 -11.39 -9.89 -8.65
C PRO A 81 -11.54 -8.44 -9.16
N TRP A 82 -12.02 -7.55 -8.32
CA TRP A 82 -12.21 -6.15 -8.73
C TRP A 82 -10.89 -5.38 -8.86
N GLU A 83 -9.94 -5.62 -7.96
CA GLU A 83 -8.59 -5.09 -8.13
C GLU A 83 -7.90 -5.69 -9.36
N ALA A 84 -8.05 -7.02 -9.59
CA ALA A 84 -7.49 -7.68 -10.76
C ALA A 84 -8.07 -7.11 -12.08
N ARG A 85 -9.39 -6.87 -12.12
CA ARG A 85 -10.06 -6.23 -13.25
C ARG A 85 -9.56 -4.80 -13.46
N LEU A 86 -9.46 -4.00 -12.40
CA LEU A 86 -8.88 -2.65 -12.48
C LEU A 86 -7.47 -2.69 -13.08
N GLY A 87 -6.64 -3.63 -12.60
CA GLY A 87 -5.29 -3.82 -13.15
C GLY A 87 -5.30 -4.22 -14.62
N ARG A 88 -6.18 -5.12 -15.02
CA ARG A 88 -6.29 -5.57 -16.43
C ARG A 88 -6.79 -4.46 -17.34
N ASP A 89 -7.83 -3.74 -16.92
CA ASP A 89 -8.50 -2.75 -17.76
C ASP A 89 -7.68 -1.44 -17.85
N GLU A 90 -7.07 -0.97 -16.74
CA GLU A 90 -6.47 0.36 -16.67
C GLU A 90 -4.93 0.35 -16.67
N PHE A 91 -4.29 -0.70 -16.14
CA PHE A 91 -2.83 -0.80 -16.13
C PHE A 91 -2.29 -1.47 -17.40
N GLY A 92 -2.85 -2.62 -17.80
CA GLY A 92 -2.53 -3.32 -19.04
C GLY A 92 -1.20 -4.08 -19.06
N GLY A 93 -0.62 -4.37 -17.89
CA GLY A 93 0.56 -5.22 -17.69
C GLY A 93 0.20 -6.58 -17.11
N GLU A 94 1.19 -7.24 -16.45
CA GLU A 94 0.94 -8.48 -15.73
C GLU A 94 -0.01 -8.25 -14.53
N VAL A 95 -0.95 -9.18 -14.32
CA VAL A 95 -1.87 -9.17 -13.17
C VAL A 95 -1.63 -10.41 -12.34
N HIS A 96 -1.15 -10.24 -11.11
CA HIS A 96 -0.97 -11.31 -10.14
C HIS A 96 -2.03 -11.22 -9.06
N SER A 97 -2.75 -12.31 -8.83
CA SER A 97 -3.88 -12.33 -7.90
C SER A 97 -3.62 -13.24 -6.71
N PHE A 98 -3.78 -12.70 -5.51
CA PHE A 98 -3.72 -13.43 -4.25
C PHE A 98 -4.83 -12.96 -3.31
N SER A 99 -5.52 -13.90 -2.66
CA SER A 99 -6.37 -13.61 -1.49
C SER A 99 -6.26 -14.74 -0.47
N ALA A 100 -6.58 -14.47 0.79
CA ALA A 100 -6.59 -15.47 1.83
C ALA A 100 -7.57 -16.63 1.52
N ALA A 101 -8.67 -16.33 0.82
CA ALA A 101 -9.62 -17.31 0.32
C ALA A 101 -10.43 -16.76 -0.85
N PHE A 102 -10.89 -17.67 -1.73
CA PHE A 102 -11.71 -17.34 -2.89
C PHE A 102 -13.05 -18.08 -2.88
N LYS A 103 -14.08 -17.46 -3.44
CA LYS A 103 -15.27 -18.17 -3.91
C LYS A 103 -14.97 -18.80 -5.26
N GLU A 104 -15.71 -19.82 -5.64
CA GLU A 104 -15.53 -20.47 -6.94
C GLU A 104 -15.69 -19.51 -8.12
N ARG A 105 -16.71 -18.65 -8.08
CA ARG A 105 -16.94 -17.61 -9.09
C ARG A 105 -15.77 -16.63 -9.22
N ASP A 106 -15.10 -16.32 -8.10
CA ASP A 106 -13.93 -15.43 -8.08
C ASP A 106 -12.75 -16.08 -8.80
N VAL A 107 -12.56 -17.41 -8.59
CA VAL A 107 -11.49 -18.16 -9.28
C VAL A 107 -11.76 -18.25 -10.78
N VAL A 108 -13.01 -18.48 -11.20
CA VAL A 108 -13.39 -18.49 -12.63
C VAL A 108 -13.03 -17.15 -13.28
N GLU A 109 -13.42 -16.04 -12.67
CA GLU A 109 -13.11 -14.71 -13.19
C GLU A 109 -11.59 -14.42 -13.18
N LEU A 110 -10.88 -14.77 -12.10
CA LEU A 110 -9.45 -14.53 -11.98
C LEU A 110 -8.62 -15.36 -12.98
N LEU A 111 -9.07 -16.56 -13.32
CA LEU A 111 -8.42 -17.39 -14.36
C LEU A 111 -8.53 -16.79 -15.76
N GLU A 112 -9.49 -15.90 -16.01
CA GLU A 112 -9.63 -15.19 -17.29
C GLU A 112 -8.76 -13.94 -17.38
N ILE A 113 -8.51 -13.26 -16.24
CA ILE A 113 -7.92 -11.92 -16.22
C ILE A 113 -6.53 -11.84 -15.54
N SER A 114 -6.09 -12.90 -14.83
CA SER A 114 -4.78 -12.91 -14.17
C SER A 114 -3.74 -13.68 -14.97
N ASP A 115 -2.49 -13.26 -14.88
CA ASP A 115 -1.33 -13.99 -15.39
C ASP A 115 -0.82 -15.00 -14.35
N HIS A 116 -0.89 -14.62 -13.05
CA HIS A 116 -0.57 -15.51 -11.93
C HIS A 116 -1.74 -15.54 -10.93
N LEU A 117 -2.09 -16.75 -10.47
CA LEU A 117 -3.07 -16.97 -9.42
C LEU A 117 -2.42 -17.74 -8.25
N VAL A 118 -2.38 -17.13 -7.08
CA VAL A 118 -1.69 -17.67 -5.89
C VAL A 118 -2.71 -18.13 -4.87
N PHE A 119 -2.65 -19.41 -4.49
CA PHE A 119 -3.49 -19.98 -3.44
C PHE A 119 -2.82 -19.93 -2.06
N ASN A 120 -3.63 -19.72 -1.05
CA ASN A 120 -3.21 -19.57 0.34
C ASN A 120 -3.15 -20.93 1.11
N SER A 121 -3.62 -22.00 0.52
CA SER A 121 -3.62 -23.33 1.14
C SER A 121 -3.68 -24.45 0.09
N PHE A 122 -3.22 -25.64 0.47
CA PHE A 122 -3.42 -26.85 -0.33
C PHE A 122 -4.90 -27.18 -0.53
N ASN A 123 -5.75 -26.87 0.44
CA ASN A 123 -7.20 -27.10 0.30
C ASN A 123 -7.78 -26.26 -0.85
N GLN A 124 -7.36 -25.01 -1.01
CA GLN A 124 -7.77 -24.17 -2.16
C GLN A 124 -7.20 -24.71 -3.46
N LEU A 125 -5.90 -25.04 -3.49
CA LEU A 125 -5.25 -25.61 -4.66
C LEU A 125 -6.01 -26.83 -5.18
N GLU A 126 -6.34 -27.78 -4.30
CA GLU A 126 -7.03 -29.02 -4.67
C GLU A 126 -8.51 -28.77 -5.01
N ARG A 127 -9.21 -27.97 -4.21
CA ARG A 127 -10.63 -27.62 -4.45
C ARG A 127 -10.84 -27.03 -5.83
N PHE A 128 -9.95 -26.15 -6.25
CA PHE A 128 -10.07 -25.43 -7.52
C PHE A 128 -9.29 -26.07 -8.66
N ARG A 129 -8.66 -27.23 -8.43
CA ARG A 129 -7.93 -27.99 -9.44
C ARG A 129 -8.74 -28.21 -10.74
N PRO A 130 -10.03 -28.63 -10.70
CA PRO A 130 -10.83 -28.82 -11.90
C PRO A 130 -11.01 -27.56 -12.75
N LEU A 131 -10.83 -26.38 -12.18
CA LEU A 131 -10.92 -25.10 -12.86
C LEU A 131 -9.56 -24.73 -13.47
N TRP A 132 -8.53 -24.59 -12.62
CA TRP A 132 -7.24 -24.06 -13.09
C TRP A 132 -6.46 -25.06 -13.98
N GLU A 133 -6.68 -26.36 -13.87
CA GLU A 133 -6.05 -27.32 -14.79
C GLU A 133 -6.48 -27.15 -16.24
N LYS A 134 -7.65 -26.62 -16.51
CA LYS A 134 -8.14 -26.31 -17.86
C LYS A 134 -7.40 -25.13 -18.48
N GLU A 135 -6.88 -24.23 -17.64
CA GLU A 135 -6.22 -22.99 -18.04
C GLU A 135 -4.68 -23.11 -17.95
N ARG A 136 -4.15 -24.36 -17.85
CA ARG A 136 -2.70 -24.61 -17.87
C ARG A 136 -2.04 -23.98 -19.08
N GLY A 137 -0.95 -23.23 -18.81
CA GLY A 137 -0.20 -22.51 -19.83
C GLY A 137 -0.73 -21.11 -20.17
N LYS A 138 -1.91 -20.74 -19.65
CA LYS A 138 -2.41 -19.37 -19.73
C LYS A 138 -2.22 -18.64 -18.41
N VAL A 139 -2.53 -19.30 -17.28
CA VAL A 139 -2.39 -18.74 -15.93
C VAL A 139 -1.38 -19.58 -15.15
N SER A 140 -0.40 -18.94 -14.56
CA SER A 140 0.60 -19.57 -13.72
C SER A 140 0.09 -19.71 -12.29
N ILE A 141 0.11 -20.93 -11.76
CA ILE A 141 -0.40 -21.22 -10.40
C ILE A 141 0.72 -21.18 -9.38
N GLY A 142 0.49 -20.49 -8.28
CA GLY A 142 1.42 -20.39 -7.17
C GLY A 142 0.82 -20.71 -5.82
N LEU A 143 1.71 -20.87 -4.84
CA LEU A 143 1.35 -21.02 -3.43
C LEU A 143 2.00 -19.94 -2.60
N ARG A 144 1.20 -19.28 -1.74
CA ARG A 144 1.76 -18.43 -0.69
C ARG A 144 2.24 -19.31 0.46
N VAL A 145 3.48 -19.11 0.86
CA VAL A 145 4.10 -19.82 1.96
C VAL A 145 4.34 -18.90 3.16
N ASN A 146 4.31 -19.50 4.35
CA ASN A 146 4.66 -18.81 5.59
C ASN A 146 5.99 -19.38 6.10
N PRO A 147 7.07 -18.61 6.05
CA PRO A 147 8.38 -19.04 6.56
C PRO A 147 8.42 -19.15 8.09
N GLU A 148 7.35 -18.74 8.80
CA GLU A 148 7.28 -18.77 10.26
C GLU A 148 8.46 -17.97 10.87
N HIS A 149 8.75 -16.83 10.27
CA HIS A 149 9.76 -15.87 10.69
C HIS A 149 9.11 -14.48 10.71
N SER A 150 8.98 -13.95 11.91
CA SER A 150 8.37 -12.65 12.17
C SER A 150 9.46 -11.60 12.33
N GLU A 151 9.31 -10.49 11.59
CA GLU A 151 10.08 -9.25 11.76
C GLU A 151 9.15 -8.12 12.23
N GLY A 152 7.84 -8.41 12.34
CA GLY A 152 6.81 -7.41 12.63
C GLY A 152 6.88 -6.87 14.05
N HIS A 153 6.77 -5.56 14.19
CA HIS A 153 6.69 -4.88 15.49
C HIS A 153 5.27 -4.91 16.09
N THR A 154 4.27 -5.15 15.25
CA THR A 154 2.85 -5.13 15.62
C THR A 154 2.16 -6.36 15.06
N GLU A 155 1.57 -7.19 15.94
CA GLU A 155 0.94 -8.46 15.56
C GLU A 155 -0.17 -8.28 14.50
N LEU A 156 -0.91 -7.16 14.54
CA LEU A 156 -1.96 -6.83 13.58
C LEU A 156 -1.45 -6.80 12.13
N TYR A 157 -0.21 -6.37 11.91
CA TYR A 157 0.42 -6.25 10.59
C TYR A 157 1.52 -7.28 10.33
N ASP A 158 1.63 -8.31 11.20
CA ASP A 158 2.59 -9.38 11.02
C ASP A 158 1.95 -10.61 10.33
N PRO A 159 2.25 -10.85 9.05
CA PRO A 159 1.72 -12.01 8.34
C PRO A 159 2.24 -13.36 8.87
N CYS A 160 3.32 -13.34 9.66
CA CYS A 160 3.93 -14.52 10.28
C CYS A 160 3.61 -14.65 11.78
N ALA A 161 2.69 -13.83 12.32
CA ALA A 161 2.21 -13.96 13.69
C ALA A 161 1.70 -15.40 13.98
N ARG A 162 1.76 -15.80 15.24
CA ARG A 162 1.51 -17.19 15.68
C ARG A 162 0.22 -17.82 15.13
N ASN A 163 -0.85 -17.05 15.01
CA ASN A 163 -2.17 -17.49 14.56
C ASN A 163 -2.54 -16.92 13.18
N SER A 164 -1.55 -16.53 12.39
CA SER A 164 -1.81 -15.97 11.08
C SER A 164 -2.52 -16.96 10.17
N ARG A 165 -3.54 -16.47 9.45
CA ARG A 165 -4.24 -17.22 8.42
C ARG A 165 -3.53 -17.19 7.06
N LEU A 166 -2.37 -16.53 6.95
CA LEU A 166 -1.71 -16.24 5.70
C LEU A 166 -0.51 -17.14 5.45
N GLY A 167 -0.58 -17.84 4.33
CA GLY A 167 0.51 -18.69 3.83
C GLY A 167 0.57 -20.09 4.48
N ILE A 168 1.13 -21.02 3.74
CA ILE A 168 1.27 -22.44 4.07
C ILE A 168 2.58 -22.64 4.82
N ARG A 169 2.54 -23.26 5.99
CA ARG A 169 3.73 -23.59 6.76
C ARG A 169 4.48 -24.77 6.16
N ARG A 170 5.78 -24.85 6.44
CA ARG A 170 6.63 -25.91 5.89
C ARG A 170 6.13 -27.33 6.20
N SER A 171 5.60 -27.56 7.40
CA SER A 171 5.06 -28.86 7.81
C SER A 171 3.89 -29.34 6.96
N GLU A 172 3.15 -28.42 6.35
CA GLU A 172 1.98 -28.78 5.51
C GLU A 172 2.38 -29.25 4.09
N PHE A 173 3.65 -29.10 3.71
CA PHE A 173 4.17 -29.59 2.43
C PHE A 173 4.49 -31.08 2.43
N GLU A 174 4.54 -31.72 3.60
CA GLU A 174 4.91 -33.14 3.71
C GLU A 174 3.85 -34.03 3.04
N GLY A 175 4.32 -34.85 2.11
CA GLY A 175 3.44 -35.76 1.35
C GLY A 175 2.50 -35.08 0.35
N ARG A 176 2.62 -33.76 0.13
CA ARG A 176 1.79 -33.04 -0.83
C ARG A 176 2.43 -32.98 -2.22
N SER A 177 1.58 -33.12 -3.23
CA SER A 177 1.99 -32.92 -4.63
C SER A 177 1.98 -31.44 -5.00
N LEU A 178 3.06 -31.00 -5.65
CA LEU A 178 3.16 -29.67 -6.26
C LEU A 178 2.90 -29.71 -7.77
N ALA A 179 2.30 -30.78 -8.29
CA ALA A 179 2.01 -30.90 -9.71
C ALA A 179 1.12 -29.75 -10.18
N GLY A 180 1.63 -28.97 -11.14
CA GLY A 180 0.96 -27.79 -11.71
C GLY A 180 1.20 -26.49 -10.94
N VAL A 181 1.89 -26.52 -9.79
CA VAL A 181 2.38 -25.33 -9.12
C VAL A 181 3.67 -24.87 -9.81
N GLU A 182 3.72 -23.60 -10.19
CA GLU A 182 4.83 -23.01 -10.93
C GLU A 182 5.63 -21.99 -10.13
N GLY A 183 5.14 -21.55 -8.98
CA GLY A 183 5.87 -20.60 -8.17
C GLY A 183 5.47 -20.57 -6.70
N LEU A 184 6.36 -19.97 -5.90
CA LEU A 184 6.14 -19.70 -4.49
C LEU A 184 6.13 -18.19 -4.23
N HIS A 185 5.30 -17.79 -3.29
CA HIS A 185 5.16 -16.40 -2.87
C HIS A 185 5.26 -16.32 -1.34
N PHE A 186 6.03 -15.39 -0.83
CA PHE A 186 5.95 -14.99 0.57
C PHE A 186 5.78 -13.48 0.69
N HIS A 187 5.02 -13.05 1.68
CA HIS A 187 4.85 -11.64 2.03
C HIS A 187 4.75 -11.55 3.55
N THR A 188 5.81 -11.06 4.18
CA THR A 188 6.04 -11.20 5.62
C THR A 188 6.38 -9.89 6.32
N LEU A 189 6.58 -8.81 5.54
CA LEU A 189 7.07 -7.54 6.03
C LEU A 189 5.98 -6.46 6.02
N CYS A 190 6.15 -5.47 6.89
CA CYS A 190 5.38 -4.24 6.93
C CYS A 190 6.28 -3.09 7.36
N GLU A 191 6.50 -2.09 6.48
CA GLU A 191 7.27 -0.87 6.72
C GLU A 191 8.76 -1.08 7.12
N HIS A 192 9.40 -2.13 6.59
CA HIS A 192 10.79 -2.46 6.89
C HIS A 192 11.79 -1.89 5.86
N LEU A 193 13.07 -1.84 6.24
CA LEU A 193 14.18 -1.67 5.32
C LEU A 193 14.65 -3.03 4.77
N PHE A 194 15.86 -3.09 4.19
CA PHE A 194 16.35 -4.28 3.49
C PHE A 194 16.70 -5.46 4.42
N GLU A 195 17.30 -5.21 5.55
CA GLU A 195 17.87 -6.27 6.41
C GLU A 195 16.82 -7.28 6.89
N PRO A 196 15.57 -6.90 7.28
CA PRO A 196 14.53 -7.85 7.60
C PRO A 196 14.14 -8.73 6.39
N LEU A 197 14.17 -8.21 5.16
CA LEU A 197 13.96 -9.01 3.96
C LEU A 197 15.07 -10.05 3.79
N ALA A 198 16.33 -9.66 3.97
CA ALA A 198 17.47 -10.56 3.84
C ALA A 198 17.38 -11.72 4.83
N ARG A 199 17.09 -11.44 6.12
CA ARG A 199 16.87 -12.48 7.14
C ARG A 199 15.69 -13.38 6.82
N THR A 200 14.59 -12.81 6.37
CA THR A 200 13.40 -13.57 5.95
C THR A 200 13.72 -14.49 4.77
N ALA A 201 14.46 -13.99 3.78
CA ALA A 201 14.86 -14.76 2.60
C ALA A 201 15.77 -15.94 2.98
N GLU A 202 16.70 -15.77 3.93
CA GLU A 202 17.53 -16.85 4.46
C GLU A 202 16.68 -17.95 5.12
N VAL A 203 15.73 -17.57 5.98
CA VAL A 203 14.81 -18.52 6.63
C VAL A 203 13.90 -19.20 5.61
N PHE A 204 13.37 -18.45 4.65
CA PHE A 204 12.59 -19.00 3.53
C PHE A 204 13.39 -20.04 2.76
N GLU A 205 14.61 -19.72 2.37
CA GLU A 205 15.48 -20.61 1.60
C GLU A 205 15.76 -21.92 2.37
N LYS A 206 16.06 -21.80 3.66
CA LYS A 206 16.29 -22.99 4.53
C LYS A 206 15.07 -23.91 4.58
N LYS A 207 13.86 -23.37 4.60
CA LYS A 207 12.61 -24.13 4.73
C LYS A 207 12.05 -24.59 3.38
N PHE A 208 12.12 -23.76 2.36
CA PHE A 208 11.44 -23.97 1.08
C PHE A 208 12.37 -24.08 -0.12
N GLY A 209 13.67 -23.83 0.03
CA GLY A 209 14.64 -23.84 -1.07
C GLY A 209 14.69 -25.15 -1.84
N ALA A 210 14.44 -26.29 -1.18
CA ALA A 210 14.38 -27.60 -1.83
C ALA A 210 13.27 -27.73 -2.90
N PHE A 211 12.26 -26.86 -2.87
CA PHE A 211 11.16 -26.87 -3.86
C PHE A 211 11.44 -25.94 -5.05
N LEU A 212 12.34 -24.97 -4.91
CA LEU A 212 12.60 -23.94 -5.92
C LEU A 212 13.12 -24.49 -7.26
N PRO A 213 13.92 -25.58 -7.33
CA PRO A 213 14.34 -26.14 -8.63
C PRO A 213 13.19 -26.61 -9.53
N ALA A 214 11.99 -26.83 -8.97
CA ALA A 214 10.79 -27.18 -9.72
C ALA A 214 9.90 -25.97 -10.05
N MET A 215 10.27 -24.77 -9.58
CA MET A 215 9.48 -23.55 -9.77
C MET A 215 10.02 -22.74 -10.94
N LYS A 216 9.15 -21.97 -11.58
CA LYS A 216 9.50 -21.00 -12.63
C LYS A 216 9.77 -19.62 -12.03
N TRP A 217 9.11 -19.30 -10.92
CA TRP A 217 9.20 -18.00 -10.29
C TRP A 217 9.12 -18.05 -8.76
N LEU A 218 9.66 -17.00 -8.16
CA LEU A 218 9.62 -16.73 -6.72
C LEU A 218 9.21 -15.27 -6.51
N ASN A 219 8.20 -15.04 -5.67
CA ASN A 219 7.73 -13.70 -5.34
C ASN A 219 8.04 -13.39 -3.87
N PHE A 220 8.83 -12.34 -3.63
CA PHE A 220 9.24 -11.89 -2.30
C PHE A 220 8.16 -11.03 -1.62
N GLY A 221 7.04 -10.75 -2.30
CA GLY A 221 6.01 -9.84 -1.80
C GLY A 221 6.48 -8.40 -1.71
N GLY A 222 5.91 -7.68 -0.77
CA GLY A 222 6.23 -6.29 -0.48
C GLY A 222 6.41 -6.05 1.01
N GLY A 223 6.07 -4.82 1.47
CA GLY A 223 6.18 -4.43 2.87
C GLY A 223 7.57 -3.97 3.28
N HIS A 224 8.48 -3.80 2.32
CA HIS A 224 9.76 -3.14 2.52
C HIS A 224 9.84 -1.88 1.66
N HIS A 225 10.38 -0.82 2.23
CA HIS A 225 10.33 0.53 1.70
C HIS A 225 11.51 0.82 0.78
N ILE A 226 11.55 0.20 -0.40
CA ILE A 226 12.66 0.25 -1.37
C ILE A 226 13.07 1.69 -1.69
N THR A 227 12.11 2.61 -1.75
CA THR A 227 12.32 4.01 -2.15
C THR A 227 12.60 4.94 -0.97
N ARG A 228 12.59 4.41 0.25
CA ARG A 228 12.89 5.18 1.45
C ARG A 228 14.39 5.43 1.55
N GLU A 229 14.76 6.63 2.00
CA GLU A 229 16.14 6.97 2.30
C GLU A 229 16.77 5.97 3.27
N GLY A 230 18.02 5.58 2.99
CA GLY A 230 18.77 4.59 3.78
C GLY A 230 18.44 3.13 3.46
N TYR A 231 17.57 2.83 2.48
CA TYR A 231 17.36 1.47 2.02
C TYR A 231 18.58 0.94 1.24
N ASP A 232 19.06 -0.25 1.56
CA ASP A 232 20.19 -0.89 0.85
C ASP A 232 19.75 -1.51 -0.48
N ILE A 233 19.75 -0.68 -1.53
CA ILE A 233 19.44 -1.09 -2.91
C ILE A 233 20.46 -2.12 -3.42
N ASN A 234 21.74 -2.00 -3.05
CA ASN A 234 22.76 -2.94 -3.51
C ASN A 234 22.52 -4.34 -2.93
N GLY A 235 22.25 -4.41 -1.62
CA GLY A 235 21.90 -5.66 -0.95
C GLY A 235 20.66 -6.31 -1.57
N LEU A 236 19.62 -5.53 -1.91
CA LEU A 236 18.43 -6.05 -2.59
C LEU A 236 18.76 -6.63 -3.97
N VAL A 237 19.53 -5.92 -4.78
CA VAL A 237 19.97 -6.37 -6.11
C VAL A 237 20.76 -7.68 -6.02
N ASP A 238 21.68 -7.77 -5.07
CA ASP A 238 22.51 -8.96 -4.88
C ASP A 238 21.69 -10.15 -4.38
N LEU A 239 20.76 -9.93 -3.46
CA LEU A 239 19.83 -10.97 -2.98
C LEU A 239 18.97 -11.53 -4.14
N ILE A 240 18.41 -10.66 -4.96
CA ILE A 240 17.59 -11.07 -6.11
C ILE A 240 18.42 -11.89 -7.11
N ARG A 241 19.62 -11.41 -7.46
CA ARG A 241 20.53 -12.11 -8.36
C ARG A 241 20.89 -13.48 -7.83
N TYR A 242 21.20 -13.58 -6.52
CA TYR A 242 21.50 -14.86 -5.88
C TYR A 242 20.40 -15.91 -6.11
N PHE A 243 19.13 -15.56 -5.84
CA PHE A 243 18.02 -16.50 -6.07
C PHE A 243 17.82 -16.84 -7.54
N ARG A 244 17.91 -15.85 -8.42
CA ARG A 244 17.78 -16.06 -9.87
C ARG A 244 18.86 -16.99 -10.42
N GLU A 245 20.10 -16.78 -10.05
CA GLU A 245 21.23 -17.57 -10.53
C GLU A 245 21.23 -18.98 -9.92
N LYS A 246 20.98 -19.09 -8.62
CA LYS A 246 21.01 -20.38 -7.93
C LYS A 246 19.87 -21.32 -8.33
N TYR A 247 18.66 -20.79 -8.48
CA TYR A 247 17.47 -21.59 -8.67
C TYR A 247 16.88 -21.49 -10.09
N GLN A 248 17.42 -20.62 -10.94
CA GLN A 248 16.95 -20.36 -12.30
C GLN A 248 15.47 -19.95 -12.32
N VAL A 249 15.05 -19.14 -11.33
CA VAL A 249 13.69 -18.63 -11.20
C VAL A 249 13.60 -17.16 -11.59
N GLU A 250 12.46 -16.73 -12.09
CA GLU A 250 12.12 -15.33 -12.18
C GLU A 250 11.76 -14.80 -10.79
N VAL A 251 12.22 -13.61 -10.41
CA VAL A 251 11.94 -13.02 -9.11
C VAL A 251 11.00 -11.83 -9.26
N TYR A 252 9.94 -11.82 -8.45
CA TYR A 252 8.96 -10.74 -8.36
C TYR A 252 9.04 -10.02 -7.02
N LEU A 253 8.74 -8.72 -7.04
CA LEU A 253 8.49 -7.88 -5.87
C LEU A 253 7.12 -7.22 -6.00
N GLU A 254 6.44 -7.01 -4.86
CA GLU A 254 5.10 -6.41 -4.81
C GLU A 254 5.06 -5.17 -3.88
N PRO A 255 5.87 -4.12 -4.12
CA PRO A 255 5.77 -2.91 -3.33
C PRO A 255 4.40 -2.27 -3.51
N GLY A 256 3.86 -1.74 -2.43
CA GLY A 256 2.66 -0.91 -2.45
C GLY A 256 3.04 0.50 -2.01
N GLU A 257 3.24 0.65 -0.74
CA GLU A 257 3.62 1.89 -0.07
C GLU A 257 4.88 2.52 -0.67
N ALA A 258 5.92 1.71 -0.92
CA ALA A 258 7.18 2.19 -1.49
C ALA A 258 7.04 2.88 -2.86
N ILE A 259 5.94 2.68 -3.60
CA ILE A 259 5.72 3.39 -4.86
C ILE A 259 5.39 4.86 -4.61
N VAL A 260 4.59 5.12 -3.58
CA VAL A 260 4.00 6.45 -3.33
C VAL A 260 4.37 7.04 -1.96
N ILE A 261 5.34 6.46 -1.27
CA ILE A 261 5.85 7.03 -0.01
C ILE A 261 6.41 8.43 -0.26
N GLY A 262 5.99 9.39 0.59
CA GLY A 262 6.39 10.79 0.48
C GLY A 262 5.89 11.51 -0.78
N THR A 263 4.88 10.98 -1.49
CA THR A 263 4.36 11.62 -2.71
C THR A 263 3.02 12.32 -2.51
N GLY A 264 2.28 12.01 -1.44
CA GLY A 264 0.91 12.43 -1.32
C GLY A 264 0.59 13.22 -0.07
N LEU A 265 -0.35 14.14 -0.23
CA LEU A 265 -0.89 14.97 0.84
C LEU A 265 -2.40 14.74 0.96
N LEU A 266 -2.93 14.87 2.19
CA LEU A 266 -4.35 15.12 2.40
C LEU A 266 -4.51 16.57 2.86
N VAL A 267 -5.19 17.36 2.06
CA VAL A 267 -5.54 18.75 2.37
C VAL A 267 -6.86 18.78 3.11
N GLY A 268 -6.91 19.47 4.24
CA GLY A 268 -8.12 19.73 5.02
C GLY A 268 -8.24 21.20 5.39
N GLU A 269 -9.47 21.67 5.60
CA GLU A 269 -9.80 23.03 6.00
C GLU A 269 -10.41 23.06 7.40
N VAL A 270 -10.04 24.05 8.20
CA VAL A 270 -10.63 24.29 9.53
C VAL A 270 -12.05 24.86 9.36
N LEU A 271 -13.04 24.12 9.86
CA LEU A 271 -14.45 24.51 9.80
C LEU A 271 -14.88 25.29 11.03
N ASP A 272 -14.31 24.96 12.21
CA ASP A 272 -14.64 25.60 13.47
C ASP A 272 -13.51 25.41 14.49
N VAL A 273 -13.45 26.29 15.49
CA VAL A 273 -12.56 26.18 16.66
C VAL A 273 -13.40 26.25 17.90
N VAL A 274 -13.39 25.20 18.69
CA VAL A 274 -14.18 25.07 19.93
C VAL A 274 -13.28 25.18 21.15
N GLU A 275 -13.55 26.13 22.03
CA GLU A 275 -12.85 26.26 23.29
C GLU A 275 -13.21 25.14 24.27
N ASN A 276 -12.18 24.50 24.83
CA ASN A 276 -12.30 23.49 25.87
C ASN A 276 -10.99 23.46 26.67
N GLN A 277 -10.81 22.48 27.58
CA GLN A 277 -9.55 22.30 28.31
C GLN A 277 -8.32 22.22 27.36
N VAL A 278 -8.48 21.60 26.21
CA VAL A 278 -7.63 21.75 25.03
C VAL A 278 -8.55 22.23 23.92
N ASP A 279 -8.20 23.34 23.27
CA ASP A 279 -8.96 23.84 22.13
C ASP A 279 -9.04 22.81 21.03
N SER A 280 -10.19 22.67 20.41
CA SER A 280 -10.41 21.70 19.34
C SER A 280 -10.65 22.40 18.01
N ALA A 281 -9.86 22.10 16.98
CA ALA A 281 -10.13 22.52 15.63
C ALA A 281 -10.84 21.38 14.87
N ILE A 282 -12.06 21.69 14.41
CA ILE A 282 -12.88 20.76 13.62
C ILE A 282 -12.56 20.99 12.16
N LEU A 283 -12.19 19.91 11.46
CA LEU A 283 -11.79 19.94 10.05
C LEU A 283 -12.87 19.33 9.16
N ASP A 284 -12.81 19.60 7.85
CA ASP A 284 -13.59 18.88 6.84
C ASP A 284 -13.03 17.50 6.49
N VAL A 285 -11.87 17.14 7.05
CA VAL A 285 -11.30 15.78 7.01
C VAL A 285 -11.62 15.02 8.29
N SER A 286 -11.79 13.70 8.19
CA SER A 286 -12.22 12.82 9.27
C SER A 286 -11.22 11.66 9.43
N ALA A 287 -10.82 11.36 10.66
CA ALA A 287 -10.05 10.17 10.97
C ALA A 287 -10.79 8.91 10.52
N THR A 288 -12.11 8.82 10.86
CA THR A 288 -12.96 7.68 10.54
C THR A 288 -13.15 7.48 9.04
N CYS A 289 -13.33 8.57 8.28
CA CYS A 289 -13.69 8.49 6.86
C CYS A 289 -12.48 8.54 5.93
N HIS A 290 -11.46 9.31 6.28
CA HIS A 290 -10.39 9.68 5.34
C HIS A 290 -9.01 9.15 5.75
N MET A 291 -8.81 8.73 7.00
CA MET A 291 -7.56 8.17 7.50
C MET A 291 -7.80 7.13 8.60
N PRO A 292 -8.55 6.04 8.29
CA PRO A 292 -9.00 5.08 9.30
C PRO A 292 -7.86 4.35 10.01
N ASP A 293 -6.67 4.25 9.40
CA ASP A 293 -5.49 3.64 10.03
C ASP A 293 -5.06 4.37 11.31
N ILE A 294 -5.37 5.67 11.45
CA ILE A 294 -5.15 6.41 12.69
C ILE A 294 -5.93 5.79 13.86
N LEU A 295 -7.13 5.23 13.60
CA LEU A 295 -7.98 4.60 14.60
C LEU A 295 -7.70 3.08 14.71
N GLU A 296 -7.38 2.42 13.61
CA GLU A 296 -7.11 0.97 13.57
C GLU A 296 -5.77 0.62 14.20
N MET A 297 -4.75 1.42 13.95
CA MET A 297 -3.42 1.34 14.56
C MET A 297 -2.95 2.74 14.94
N PRO A 298 -3.30 3.23 16.12
CA PRO A 298 -3.12 4.63 16.49
C PRO A 298 -1.72 5.18 16.25
N TYR A 299 -1.61 6.10 15.32
CA TYR A 299 -0.45 6.94 15.07
C TYR A 299 -0.90 8.39 14.88
N ARG A 300 0.03 9.31 14.94
CA ARG A 300 -0.24 10.73 14.66
C ARG A 300 0.41 11.09 13.32
N PRO A 301 -0.39 11.44 12.29
CA PRO A 301 0.16 11.81 10.98
C PRO A 301 0.97 13.11 11.11
N GLU A 302 1.99 13.28 10.30
CA GLU A 302 2.71 14.55 10.23
C GLU A 302 1.86 15.60 9.52
N ILE A 303 1.96 16.85 9.99
CA ILE A 303 1.32 18.01 9.39
C ILE A 303 2.41 19.02 9.04
N LYS A 304 2.33 19.61 7.87
CA LYS A 304 3.23 20.71 7.48
C LYS A 304 3.08 21.87 8.48
N ASP A 305 4.19 22.29 9.06
CA ASP A 305 4.27 23.35 10.08
C ASP A 305 3.46 23.03 11.39
N GLY A 306 3.11 21.76 11.59
CA GLY A 306 2.57 21.22 12.85
C GLY A 306 3.69 20.61 13.70
N TYR A 307 3.66 20.88 15.01
CA TYR A 307 4.66 20.44 15.98
C TYR A 307 4.04 19.59 17.08
N ASP A 308 4.86 18.93 17.87
CA ASP A 308 4.37 18.21 19.05
C ASP A 308 3.62 19.17 20.01
N PRO A 309 2.58 18.70 20.71
CA PRO A 309 1.79 19.53 21.63
C PRO A 309 2.68 20.27 22.62
N GLY A 310 2.40 21.57 22.79
CA GLY A 310 3.13 22.44 23.73
C GLY A 310 4.51 22.93 23.24
N ILE A 311 4.98 22.54 22.06
CA ILE A 311 6.24 23.05 21.48
C ILE A 311 6.04 24.48 20.94
N LYS A 312 4.86 24.78 20.39
CA LYS A 312 4.50 26.10 19.87
C LYS A 312 3.38 26.73 20.69
N ALA A 313 3.12 28.01 20.45
CA ALA A 313 2.24 28.84 21.29
C ALA A 313 0.79 28.34 21.36
N HIS A 314 0.27 27.72 20.28
CA HIS A 314 -1.15 27.37 20.16
C HIS A 314 -1.30 25.88 19.97
N THR A 315 -1.87 25.17 20.94
CA THR A 315 -2.11 23.73 20.91
C THR A 315 -3.57 23.43 20.64
N TYR A 316 -3.84 22.55 19.66
CA TYR A 316 -5.19 22.13 19.30
C TYR A 316 -5.27 20.61 19.22
N ARG A 317 -6.44 20.09 19.62
CA ARG A 317 -6.91 18.77 19.21
C ARG A 317 -7.58 18.89 17.85
N LEU A 318 -7.11 18.16 16.86
CA LEU A 318 -7.71 18.13 15.53
C LEU A 318 -8.71 16.97 15.47
N GLY A 319 -9.91 17.24 14.99
CA GLY A 319 -10.97 16.26 14.84
C GLY A 319 -11.79 16.46 13.58
N GLY A 320 -12.49 15.39 13.17
CA GLY A 320 -13.37 15.41 12.01
C GLY A 320 -14.80 15.85 12.33
N PRO A 321 -15.65 16.00 11.29
CA PRO A 321 -17.01 16.50 11.43
C PRO A 321 -18.03 15.40 11.71
N SER A 322 -17.62 14.12 11.88
CA SER A 322 -18.55 13.03 12.14
C SER A 322 -19.13 13.08 13.56
N CYS A 323 -20.26 12.42 13.77
CA CYS A 323 -20.86 12.33 15.11
C CYS A 323 -20.19 11.25 16.00
N LEU A 324 -19.13 10.59 15.52
CA LEU A 324 -18.34 9.68 16.34
C LEU A 324 -17.45 10.49 17.29
N ALA A 325 -17.63 10.34 18.61
CA ALA A 325 -16.81 11.04 19.60
C ALA A 325 -15.29 10.73 19.45
N GLY A 326 -14.93 9.59 18.90
CA GLY A 326 -13.56 9.17 18.61
C GLY A 326 -13.03 9.61 17.24
N ASP A 327 -13.73 10.47 16.50
CA ASP A 327 -13.24 11.04 15.24
C ASP A 327 -12.18 12.11 15.50
N VAL A 328 -11.09 11.69 16.13
CA VAL A 328 -9.97 12.52 16.59
C VAL A 328 -8.72 12.10 15.82
N ILE A 329 -8.09 13.07 15.15
CA ILE A 329 -6.87 12.86 14.39
C ILE A 329 -5.65 12.87 15.33
N GLY A 330 -5.61 13.82 16.29
CA GLY A 330 -4.57 13.94 17.30
C GLY A 330 -4.38 15.37 17.78
N ASP A 331 -3.31 15.60 18.53
CA ASP A 331 -2.99 16.90 19.10
C ASP A 331 -1.70 17.47 18.47
N TRP A 332 -1.71 18.75 18.06
CA TRP A 332 -0.57 19.50 17.52
C TRP A 332 -0.48 20.90 18.10
N SER A 333 0.71 21.49 18.03
CA SER A 333 0.88 22.91 18.28
C SER A 333 1.36 23.64 17.02
N PHE A 334 0.94 24.91 16.89
CA PHE A 334 1.23 25.80 15.76
C PHE A 334 1.81 27.14 16.26
N GLU A 335 2.58 27.80 15.42
CA GLU A 335 3.13 29.14 15.75
C GLU A 335 2.06 30.21 15.77
N GLN A 336 1.08 30.11 14.87
CA GLN A 336 -0.06 31.04 14.78
C GLN A 336 -1.35 30.32 15.21
N PRO A 337 -2.32 31.04 15.76
CA PRO A 337 -3.61 30.45 16.09
C PRO A 337 -4.34 30.02 14.81
N LEU A 338 -4.94 28.82 14.84
CA LEU A 338 -5.79 28.36 13.78
C LEU A 338 -7.10 29.14 13.74
N ARG A 339 -7.60 29.40 12.54
CA ARG A 339 -8.84 30.11 12.25
C ARG A 339 -9.68 29.31 11.24
N VAL A 340 -10.97 29.55 11.26
CA VAL A 340 -11.89 29.02 10.23
C VAL A 340 -11.39 29.47 8.84
N GLY A 341 -11.29 28.51 7.93
CA GLY A 341 -10.77 28.70 6.59
C GLY A 341 -9.26 28.42 6.45
N ASP A 342 -8.51 28.23 7.55
CA ASP A 342 -7.10 27.83 7.46
C ASP A 342 -7.01 26.41 6.90
N ARG A 343 -5.99 26.18 6.04
CA ARG A 343 -5.77 24.88 5.39
C ARG A 343 -4.55 24.18 5.95
N LEU A 344 -4.70 22.90 6.21
CA LEU A 344 -3.66 22.04 6.73
C LEU A 344 -3.31 20.96 5.68
N ALA A 345 -2.02 20.63 5.57
CA ALA A 345 -1.54 19.52 4.76
C ALA A 345 -1.04 18.40 5.66
N PHE A 346 -1.75 17.28 5.69
CA PHE A 346 -1.29 16.02 6.28
C PHE A 346 -0.37 15.33 5.29
N LEU A 347 0.81 14.94 5.75
CA LEU A 347 1.88 14.42 4.90
C LEU A 347 1.73 12.90 4.72
N ASP A 348 2.24 12.40 3.59
CA ASP A 348 2.32 10.97 3.27
C ASP A 348 0.95 10.25 3.27
N MET A 349 -0.06 10.87 2.67
CA MET A 349 -1.45 10.40 2.68
C MET A 349 -1.90 9.74 1.36
N ALA A 350 -0.97 9.37 0.44
CA ALA A 350 -1.35 8.73 -0.81
C ALA A 350 -1.64 7.24 -0.67
N HIS A 351 -0.86 6.52 0.14
CA HIS A 351 -0.98 5.07 0.29
C HIS A 351 -1.95 4.70 1.41
N TYR A 352 -2.57 3.53 1.30
CA TYR A 352 -3.59 2.97 2.20
C TYR A 352 -4.74 3.94 2.53
N THR A 353 -4.44 5.16 2.93
CA THR A 353 -5.41 6.19 3.32
C THR A 353 -6.46 6.40 2.23
N MET A 354 -6.03 6.65 0.99
CA MET A 354 -6.93 6.89 -0.15
C MET A 354 -7.80 5.66 -0.50
N VAL A 355 -7.28 4.44 -0.40
CA VAL A 355 -8.01 3.20 -0.76
C VAL A 355 -8.90 2.68 0.35
N LYS A 356 -8.75 3.17 1.60
CA LYS A 356 -9.55 2.75 2.76
C LYS A 356 -10.65 3.75 3.13
N THR A 357 -10.93 4.76 2.31
CA THR A 357 -11.93 5.79 2.59
C THR A 357 -13.35 5.24 2.73
N THR A 358 -14.13 5.85 3.61
CA THR A 358 -15.55 5.57 3.81
C THR A 358 -16.38 6.84 3.73
N THR A 359 -17.70 6.71 3.77
CA THR A 359 -18.66 7.84 3.79
C THR A 359 -19.58 7.76 5.01
N PHE A 360 -19.02 7.39 6.16
CA PHE A 360 -19.78 7.40 7.40
C PHE A 360 -20.39 8.78 7.67
N ASN A 361 -21.61 8.85 8.18
CA ASN A 361 -22.43 10.07 8.33
C ASN A 361 -22.71 10.86 7.03
N GLY A 362 -22.45 10.28 5.86
CA GLY A 362 -22.58 11.00 4.59
C GLY A 362 -21.46 12.03 4.34
N ILE A 363 -20.34 11.90 5.05
CA ILE A 363 -19.16 12.77 4.83
C ILE A 363 -18.62 12.50 3.43
N GLN A 364 -18.38 13.58 2.69
CA GLN A 364 -17.88 13.54 1.32
C GLN A 364 -16.49 12.91 1.25
N HIS A 365 -16.23 12.05 0.27
CA HIS A 365 -14.88 11.64 -0.06
C HIS A 365 -14.02 12.84 -0.46
N PRO A 366 -12.74 12.88 -0.05
CA PRO A 366 -11.80 13.88 -0.54
C PRO A 366 -11.68 13.81 -2.06
N HIS A 367 -11.56 14.95 -2.71
CA HIS A 367 -11.23 15.02 -4.13
C HIS A 367 -9.92 14.29 -4.41
N LEU A 368 -9.77 13.69 -5.59
CA LEU A 368 -8.51 13.12 -6.04
C LEU A 368 -7.83 14.10 -7.00
N CYS A 369 -6.62 14.49 -6.66
CA CYS A 369 -5.87 15.48 -7.43
C CYS A 369 -4.46 14.99 -7.73
N THR A 370 -3.88 15.47 -8.82
CA THR A 370 -2.45 15.38 -9.10
C THR A 370 -1.84 16.78 -9.15
N PHE A 371 -0.59 16.90 -8.76
CA PHE A 371 0.19 18.13 -8.89
C PHE A 371 1.43 17.86 -9.73
N GLU A 372 1.60 18.68 -10.79
CA GLU A 372 2.76 18.63 -11.67
C GLU A 372 3.75 19.75 -11.28
N PRO A 373 4.87 19.44 -10.62
CA PRO A 373 5.78 20.47 -10.11
C PRO A 373 6.50 21.26 -11.21
N GLU A 374 6.70 20.67 -12.39
CA GLU A 374 7.38 21.35 -13.51
C GLU A 374 6.56 22.52 -14.07
N THR A 375 5.24 22.38 -14.12
CA THR A 375 4.33 23.43 -14.59
C THR A 375 3.67 24.19 -13.45
N GLY A 376 3.64 23.58 -12.26
CA GLY A 376 2.91 24.05 -11.09
C GLY A 376 1.39 23.95 -11.26
N GLU A 377 0.92 23.05 -12.11
CA GLU A 377 -0.49 22.79 -12.37
C GLU A 377 -1.02 21.75 -11.39
N LEU A 378 -2.21 22.02 -10.83
CA LEU A 378 -2.98 21.07 -10.06
C LEU A 378 -4.20 20.63 -10.87
N GLN A 379 -4.32 19.34 -11.11
CA GLN A 379 -5.47 18.77 -11.80
C GLN A 379 -6.38 18.05 -10.81
N VAL A 380 -7.66 18.42 -10.77
CA VAL A 380 -8.70 17.63 -10.09
C VAL A 380 -9.12 16.48 -10.99
N VAL A 381 -8.71 15.25 -10.62
CA VAL A 381 -8.95 14.04 -11.40
C VAL A 381 -10.35 13.48 -11.15
N ARG A 382 -10.79 13.52 -9.90
CA ARG A 382 -12.12 13.04 -9.49
C ARG A 382 -12.68 13.91 -8.39
N SER A 383 -13.92 14.33 -8.57
CA SER A 383 -14.77 14.92 -7.53
C SER A 383 -15.89 13.96 -7.18
N PHE A 384 -16.27 13.93 -5.91
CA PHE A 384 -17.35 13.09 -5.40
C PHE A 384 -18.55 13.94 -5.04
N ASN A 385 -19.76 13.39 -5.22
CA ASN A 385 -21.02 14.07 -4.98
C ASN A 385 -22.03 13.17 -4.24
N TYR A 386 -23.25 13.68 -4.06
CA TYR A 386 -24.30 12.95 -3.37
C TYR A 386 -24.65 11.59 -3.99
N ASP A 387 -24.53 11.44 -5.31
CA ASP A 387 -24.85 10.17 -5.97
C ASP A 387 -23.81 9.09 -5.64
N ASP A 388 -22.54 9.44 -5.41
CA ASP A 388 -21.50 8.51 -4.94
C ASP A 388 -21.86 7.94 -3.55
N PHE A 389 -22.43 8.77 -2.67
CA PHE A 389 -22.92 8.32 -1.36
C PHE A 389 -24.20 7.49 -1.49
N ARG A 390 -25.19 8.01 -2.22
CA ARG A 390 -26.52 7.41 -2.36
C ARG A 390 -26.47 6.03 -3.00
N SER A 391 -25.75 5.89 -4.13
CA SER A 391 -25.68 4.65 -4.92
C SER A 391 -25.07 3.47 -4.15
N ARG A 392 -24.34 3.73 -3.07
CA ARG A 392 -23.80 2.71 -2.19
C ARG A 392 -24.85 2.13 -1.23
N LEU A 393 -25.92 2.83 -0.98
CA LEU A 393 -26.88 2.47 0.09
C LEU A 393 -28.10 1.70 -0.44
N SER A 394 -28.45 1.89 -1.72
CA SER A 394 -29.53 1.12 -2.35
C SER A 394 -29.52 1.27 -3.88
#